data_2e5f5a04021d013a76c7663c78d4787a
#
_entry.id   2e5f5a04021d013a76c7663c78d4787a
#
_cell.length_a   1.000
_cell.length_b   1.000
_cell.length_c   1.000
_cell.angle_alpha   90.00
_cell.angle_beta   90.00
_cell.angle_gamma   90.00
#
_symmetry.space_group_name_H-M   'P 1'
#
loop_
_entity.id
_entity.type
_entity.pdbx_description
1 polymer ?
#
loop_
_entity_poly.entity_id
_entity_poly.type
_entity_poly.pdbx_seq_one_letter_code
_entity_poly.pdbx_strand_id
1 'polypeptide(L)'
;SLIVQKFGGTSVADTDSLRIVAERIIDCKKNGNDVVLVPSAMGSSTDELIQLANDLSENPTPRELDMLLSAGERITMSLLSMHLNSLGYSSFSLTGSQAGIITTX
;
A
#
# COMPACT_ATOMS: atom_id res chain seq x y z
N SER A 1 -6.65 18.62 -9.00
CA SER A 1 -5.21 18.38 -8.99
C SER A 1 -4.90 16.91 -8.76
N LEU A 2 -3.71 16.50 -9.13
CA LEU A 2 -3.22 15.16 -8.85
C LEU A 2 -2.33 15.21 -7.63
N ILE A 3 -2.63 14.36 -6.65
CA ILE A 3 -1.86 14.28 -5.42
C ILE A 3 -1.30 12.88 -5.28
N VAL A 4 0.00 12.77 -5.01
CA VAL A 4 0.64 11.50 -4.73
C VAL A 4 0.83 11.41 -3.22
N GLN A 5 0.26 10.37 -2.61
CA GLN A 5 0.38 10.16 -1.17
C GLN A 5 1.17 8.88 -0.90
N LYS A 6 2.18 9.01 -0.05
CA LYS A 6 3.01 7.89 0.32
C LYS A 6 2.85 7.62 1.81
N PHE A 7 2.59 6.37 2.17
CA PHE A 7 2.36 5.99 3.55
C PHE A 7 3.40 4.97 4.00
N GLY A 8 4.00 5.24 5.16
CA GLY A 8 4.96 4.31 5.74
C GLY A 8 4.30 3.17 6.47
N GLY A 9 5.10 2.20 6.91
CA GLY A 9 4.60 0.99 7.54
C GLY A 9 3.78 1.24 8.80
N THR A 10 4.15 2.24 9.60
CA THR A 10 3.38 2.51 10.82
C THR A 10 2.02 3.10 10.52
N SER A 11 1.88 3.80 9.39
CA SER A 11 0.57 4.34 8.98
C SER A 11 -0.35 3.25 8.45
N VAL A 12 0.20 2.11 8.05
CA VAL A 12 -0.58 0.99 7.53
C VAL A 12 -0.33 -0.27 8.35
N ALA A 13 -0.21 -0.12 9.65
CA ALA A 13 0.19 -1.20 10.53
C ALA A 13 -0.85 -2.33 10.62
N ASP A 14 -2.13 -2.00 10.56
CA ASP A 14 -3.20 -2.96 10.70
C ASP A 14 -4.46 -2.43 10.02
N THR A 15 -5.56 -3.18 10.13
CA THR A 15 -6.79 -2.77 9.45
C THR A 15 -7.36 -1.47 10.00
N ASP A 16 -7.22 -1.20 11.29
CA ASP A 16 -7.69 0.07 11.83
C ASP A 16 -6.89 1.23 11.26
N SER A 17 -5.57 1.06 11.13
CA SER A 17 -4.73 2.08 10.50
C SER A 17 -5.11 2.30 9.06
N LEU A 18 -5.44 1.22 8.33
CA LEU A 18 -5.86 1.35 6.94
C LEU A 18 -7.18 2.13 6.83
N ARG A 19 -8.08 1.94 7.79
CA ARG A 19 -9.32 2.73 7.78
C ARG A 19 -9.04 4.22 7.95
N ILE A 20 -8.07 4.56 8.78
CA ILE A 20 -7.70 5.97 8.98
C ILE A 20 -7.08 6.53 7.70
N VAL A 21 -6.21 5.76 7.07
CA VAL A 21 -5.62 6.17 5.79
C VAL A 21 -6.71 6.41 4.76
N ALA A 22 -7.69 5.50 4.69
CA ALA A 22 -8.78 5.64 3.73
C ALA A 22 -9.56 6.93 3.97
N GLU A 23 -9.77 7.32 5.23
CA GLU A 23 -10.46 8.57 5.53
C GLU A 23 -9.71 9.77 5.00
N ARG A 24 -8.37 9.76 5.14
CA ARG A 24 -7.55 10.85 4.62
C ARG A 24 -7.63 10.91 3.10
N ILE A 25 -7.62 9.76 2.45
CA ILE A 25 -7.71 9.69 1.00
C ILE A 25 -9.06 10.23 0.54
N ILE A 26 -10.12 9.85 1.21
CA ILE A 26 -11.47 10.29 0.86
C ILE A 26 -11.59 11.81 1.02
N ASP A 27 -11.02 12.36 2.11
CA ASP A 27 -11.03 13.80 2.29
C ASP A 27 -10.32 14.50 1.13
N CYS A 28 -9.21 13.95 0.69
CA CYS A 28 -8.47 14.50 -0.44
C CYS A 28 -9.32 14.48 -1.71
N LYS A 29 -10.02 13.36 -1.94
CA LYS A 29 -10.91 13.24 -3.10
C LYS A 29 -12.07 14.22 -3.04
N LYS A 30 -12.64 14.40 -1.86
CA LYS A 30 -13.77 15.33 -1.70
C LYS A 30 -13.38 16.78 -1.99
N ASN A 31 -12.09 17.09 -1.85
CA ASN A 31 -11.59 18.43 -2.16
C ASN A 31 -11.25 18.59 -3.64
N GLY A 32 -11.63 17.63 -4.47
CA GLY A 32 -11.48 17.76 -5.91
C GLY A 32 -10.18 17.24 -6.48
N ASN A 33 -9.43 16.46 -5.71
CA ASN A 33 -8.15 15.94 -6.15
C ASN A 33 -8.26 14.50 -6.63
N ASP A 34 -7.40 14.13 -7.56
CA ASP A 34 -7.17 12.73 -7.88
C ASP A 34 -5.98 12.26 -7.03
N VAL A 35 -6.03 11.02 -6.59
CA VAL A 35 -5.02 10.53 -5.66
C VAL A 35 -4.34 9.29 -6.21
N VAL A 36 -3.01 9.31 -6.20
CA VAL A 36 -2.18 8.14 -6.48
C VAL A 36 -1.53 7.74 -5.17
N LEU A 37 -1.68 6.48 -4.80
CA LEU A 37 -1.19 5.97 -3.52
C LEU A 37 0.06 5.14 -3.71
N VAL A 38 1.01 5.33 -2.81
CA VAL A 38 2.21 4.49 -2.74
C VAL A 38 2.34 4.03 -1.29
N PRO A 39 1.68 2.94 -0.93
CA PRO A 39 1.76 2.46 0.45
C PRO A 39 2.97 1.60 0.68
N SER A 40 3.27 1.38 1.95
CA SER A 40 4.32 0.48 2.38
C SER A 40 3.69 -0.86 2.78
N ALA A 41 4.52 -1.88 3.04
CA ALA A 41 4.02 -3.12 3.64
C ALA A 41 3.48 -2.83 5.04
N MET A 42 2.52 -3.64 5.48
CA MET A 42 1.85 -3.42 6.76
C MET A 42 2.79 -3.67 7.94
N GLY A 43 2.81 -2.71 8.86
CA GLY A 43 3.44 -2.86 10.16
C GLY A 43 4.83 -3.47 10.11
N SER A 44 5.01 -4.59 10.81
CA SER A 44 6.28 -5.28 10.89
C SER A 44 6.51 -6.27 9.76
N SER A 45 5.64 -6.29 8.75
CA SER A 45 5.76 -7.26 7.66
C SER A 45 7.10 -7.19 6.95
N THR A 46 7.62 -5.97 6.75
CA THR A 46 8.92 -5.81 6.08
C THR A 46 10.02 -6.53 6.86
N ASP A 47 10.04 -6.33 8.19
CA ASP A 47 11.05 -6.99 9.02
C ASP A 47 10.89 -8.51 8.98
N GLU A 48 9.66 -8.99 8.99
CA GLU A 48 9.39 -10.43 8.93
C GLU A 48 9.85 -11.02 7.61
N LEU A 49 9.60 -10.33 6.50
CA LEU A 49 10.03 -10.80 5.20
C LEU A 49 11.55 -10.82 5.09
N ILE A 50 12.21 -9.80 5.60
CA ILE A 50 13.69 -9.77 5.60
C ILE A 50 14.23 -10.91 6.44
N GLN A 51 13.61 -11.20 7.58
CA GLN A 51 14.04 -12.29 8.43
C GLN A 51 13.92 -13.63 7.71
N LEU A 52 12.82 -13.85 6.99
CA LEU A 52 12.68 -15.08 6.21
C LEU A 52 13.78 -15.21 5.16
N ALA A 53 14.08 -14.12 4.49
CA ALA A 53 15.15 -14.14 3.47
C ALA A 53 16.49 -14.47 4.11
N ASN A 54 16.78 -13.85 5.25
CA ASN A 54 18.06 -14.09 5.93
C ASN A 54 18.17 -15.50 6.47
N ASP A 55 17.05 -16.11 6.86
CA ASP A 55 17.06 -17.50 7.32
C ASP A 55 17.49 -18.45 6.21
N LEU A 56 17.19 -18.10 4.95
CA LEU A 56 17.49 -18.97 3.82
C LEU A 56 18.79 -18.62 3.13
N SER A 57 19.26 -17.39 3.25
CA SER A 57 20.46 -16.95 2.55
C SER A 57 21.18 -15.90 3.38
N GLU A 58 22.50 -16.00 3.47
CA GLU A 58 23.30 -15.00 4.17
C GLU A 58 23.32 -13.68 3.39
N ASN A 59 23.23 -13.78 2.07
CA ASN A 59 23.31 -12.61 1.20
C ASN A 59 22.21 -12.71 0.13
N PRO A 60 20.96 -12.39 0.49
CA PRO A 60 19.90 -12.46 -0.49
C PRO A 60 20.20 -11.56 -1.69
N THR A 61 19.91 -12.06 -2.89
CA THR A 61 20.07 -11.28 -4.11
C THR A 61 19.19 -10.05 -4.04
N PRO A 62 19.73 -8.83 -4.28
CA PRO A 62 18.94 -7.63 -4.17
C PRO A 62 17.67 -7.64 -5.00
N ARG A 63 17.74 -8.19 -6.21
CA ARG A 63 16.56 -8.26 -7.08
C ARG A 63 15.46 -9.10 -6.47
N GLU A 64 15.82 -10.25 -5.90
CA GLU A 64 14.83 -11.14 -5.30
C GLU A 64 14.28 -10.56 -4.01
N LEU A 65 15.13 -9.89 -3.23
CA LEU A 65 14.70 -9.24 -2.02
C LEU A 65 13.70 -8.12 -2.35
N ASP A 66 13.97 -7.34 -3.39
CA ASP A 66 13.03 -6.30 -3.84
C ASP A 66 11.69 -6.91 -4.22
N MET A 67 11.72 -8.04 -4.93
CA MET A 67 10.50 -8.73 -5.33
C MET A 67 9.68 -9.14 -4.09
N LEU A 68 10.37 -9.67 -3.09
CA LEU A 68 9.72 -10.12 -1.86
C LEU A 68 9.08 -8.94 -1.12
N LEU A 69 9.81 -7.84 -1.00
CA LEU A 69 9.29 -6.66 -0.28
C LEU A 69 8.14 -6.01 -1.05
N SER A 70 8.20 -6.04 -2.38
CA SER A 70 7.11 -5.51 -3.20
C SER A 70 5.82 -6.25 -2.98
N ALA A 71 5.90 -7.55 -2.71
CA ALA A 71 4.70 -8.35 -2.45
C ALA A 71 3.95 -7.82 -1.24
N GLY A 72 4.69 -7.45 -0.18
CA GLY A 72 4.06 -6.88 1.01
C GLY A 72 3.35 -5.58 0.73
N GLU A 73 3.95 -4.74 -0.12
CA GLU A 73 3.34 -3.47 -0.47
C GLU A 73 2.07 -3.67 -1.32
N ARG A 74 2.08 -4.70 -2.17
CA ARG A 74 0.90 -5.00 -2.97
C ARG A 74 -0.26 -5.53 -2.12
N ILE A 75 0.05 -6.28 -1.08
CA ILE A 75 -0.98 -6.74 -0.15
C ILE A 75 -1.67 -5.53 0.49
N THR A 76 -0.88 -4.56 0.97
CA THR A 76 -1.42 -3.35 1.57
C THR A 76 -2.32 -2.61 0.59
N MET A 77 -1.85 -2.45 -0.65
CA MET A 77 -2.61 -1.71 -1.65
C MET A 77 -3.92 -2.41 -1.98
N SER A 78 -3.89 -3.74 -2.07
CA SER A 78 -5.10 -4.51 -2.38
C SER A 78 -6.14 -4.36 -1.28
N LEU A 79 -5.71 -4.46 -0.03
CA LEU A 79 -6.63 -4.32 1.10
C LEU A 79 -7.23 -2.92 1.15
N LEU A 80 -6.41 -1.91 0.93
CA LEU A 80 -6.86 -0.53 0.94
C LEU A 80 -7.85 -0.29 -0.19
N SER A 81 -7.55 -0.83 -1.38
CA SER A 81 -8.47 -0.70 -2.52
C SER A 81 -9.80 -1.36 -2.24
N MET A 82 -9.78 -2.55 -1.64
CA MET A 82 -11.04 -3.23 -1.28
C MET A 82 -11.87 -2.37 -0.35
N HIS A 83 -11.24 -1.76 0.63
CA HIS A 83 -11.95 -0.93 1.60
C HIS A 83 -12.53 0.32 0.92
N LEU A 84 -11.74 1.00 0.11
CA LEU A 84 -12.20 2.19 -0.59
C LEU A 84 -13.35 1.87 -1.54
N ASN A 85 -13.26 0.74 -2.25
CA ASN A 85 -14.34 0.31 -3.13
C ASN A 85 -15.62 0.05 -2.34
N SER A 86 -15.49 -0.52 -1.14
CA SER A 86 -16.66 -0.78 -0.32
C SER A 86 -17.33 0.50 0.16
N LEU A 87 -16.58 1.61 0.19
CA LEU A 87 -17.12 2.92 0.58
C LEU A 87 -17.63 3.73 -0.61
N GLY A 88 -17.60 3.15 -1.81
CA GLY A 88 -18.11 3.80 -3.01
C GLY A 88 -17.10 4.56 -3.85
N TYR A 89 -15.82 4.42 -3.53
CA TYR A 89 -14.75 5.08 -4.28
C TYR A 89 -14.04 4.06 -5.14
N SER A 90 -14.04 4.26 -6.45
CA SER A 90 -13.34 3.34 -7.35
C SER A 90 -11.83 3.39 -7.08
N SER A 91 -11.26 2.23 -6.83
CA SER A 91 -9.86 2.12 -6.51
C SER A 91 -9.32 0.83 -7.12
N PHE A 92 -8.12 0.88 -7.65
CA PHE A 92 -7.49 -0.33 -8.18
C PHE A 92 -5.97 -0.21 -8.07
N SER A 93 -5.35 -1.36 -7.88
CA SER A 93 -3.91 -1.45 -7.83
C SER A 93 -3.36 -1.48 -9.25
N LEU A 94 -2.23 -0.82 -9.45
CA LEU A 94 -1.58 -0.87 -10.75
C LEU A 94 -0.82 -2.20 -10.88
N THR A 95 -1.00 -2.87 -12.00
CA THR A 95 -0.37 -4.16 -12.23
C THR A 95 1.15 -4.03 -12.22
N GLY A 96 1.80 -4.87 -11.44
CA GLY A 96 3.25 -4.90 -11.39
C GLY A 96 3.89 -3.76 -10.63
N SER A 97 3.10 -2.99 -9.88
CA SER A 97 3.64 -1.87 -9.13
C SER A 97 3.04 -1.85 -7.73
N GLN A 98 3.65 -1.07 -6.85
CA GLN A 98 3.19 -0.93 -5.47
C GLN A 98 2.25 0.26 -5.30
N ALA A 99 1.75 0.81 -6.41
CA ALA A 99 0.92 1.99 -6.39
C ALA A 99 -0.52 1.65 -6.74
N GLY A 100 -1.41 2.55 -6.44
CA GLY A 100 -2.80 2.43 -6.80
C GLY A 100 -3.39 3.77 -7.17
N ILE A 101 -4.50 3.75 -7.89
CA ILE A 101 -5.20 4.96 -8.32
C ILE A 101 -6.60 4.94 -7.75
N ILE A 102 -7.02 6.07 -7.21
CA ILE A 102 -8.36 6.24 -6.64
C ILE A 102 -9.14 7.20 -7.54
N THR A 103 -10.31 6.76 -8.03
CA THR A 103 -11.17 7.60 -8.84
C THR A 103 -12.57 7.61 -8.25
N THR A 104 -13.41 8.51 -8.74
CA THR A 104 -14.82 8.48 -8.38
C THR A 104 -15.61 7.75 -9.44
N UNK A 105 -16.41 7.26 -8.93
CA UNK A 105 -17.15 6.47 -9.70
C UNK A 105 -17.96 6.63 -10.45
#